data_c48176ab4500c66c10a9fa09b45866e8
#
_entry.id   c48176ab4500c66c10a9fa09b45866e8
#
_cell.length_a   1.000
_cell.length_b   1.000
_cell.length_c   1.000
_cell.angle_alpha   90.00
_cell.angle_beta   90.00
_cell.angle_gamma   90.00
#
_symmetry.space_group_name_H-M   'P 1'
#
loop_
_entity.id
_entity.type
_entity.pdbx_description
1 polymer ?
#
loop_
_entity_poly.entity_id
_entity_poly.type
_entity_poly.pdbx_seq_one_letter_code
_entity_poly.pdbx_strand_id
1 'polypeptide(L)'
;MKQTIFLGLCCITLQSPADTLRAAEKPNVILIVCDDLNDYVEGFGGHPNAVTPNMARLAASGVSFTQAHCNIPICGPSRASLFTGIYPHNSGCYGFTKWDTYEVLKNSRTIMAHFRANGYQTLGTGKLMHHMVRQEWK
;
A
#
# COMPACT_ATOMS: atom_id res chain seq x y z
N MET A 1 75.03 26.21 -22.75
CA MET A 1 73.67 25.80 -23.20
C MET A 1 72.89 25.21 -22.00
N LYS A 2 71.94 25.98 -21.47
CA LYS A 2 71.12 25.54 -20.34
C LYS A 2 69.74 25.11 -20.90
N GLN A 3 69.41 23.84 -20.82
CA GLN A 3 68.08 23.33 -21.18
C GLN A 3 67.14 23.48 -19.96
N THR A 4 66.12 24.29 -20.20
CA THR A 4 64.99 24.43 -19.16
C THR A 4 63.94 23.43 -19.55
N ILE A 5 63.69 22.47 -18.64
CA ILE A 5 62.62 21.49 -18.75
C ILE A 5 61.35 22.10 -18.13
N PHE A 6 60.33 22.32 -18.95
CA PHE A 6 59.00 22.72 -18.47
C PHE A 6 58.20 21.45 -18.09
N LEU A 7 57.94 21.24 -16.81
CA LEU A 7 56.96 20.25 -16.35
C LEU A 7 55.55 20.87 -16.44
N GLY A 8 54.82 20.45 -17.45
CA GLY A 8 53.39 20.78 -17.53
C GLY A 8 52.55 19.95 -16.54
N LEU A 9 52.02 20.61 -15.52
CA LEU A 9 51.09 20.00 -14.58
C LEU A 9 49.71 19.91 -15.24
N CYS A 10 49.36 18.71 -15.72
CA CYS A 10 48.03 18.43 -16.25
C CYS A 10 47.05 18.22 -15.12
N CYS A 11 46.26 19.25 -14.76
CA CYS A 11 45.14 19.11 -13.84
C CYS A 11 44.01 18.34 -14.53
N ILE A 12 43.91 17.05 -14.26
CA ILE A 12 42.71 16.24 -14.61
C ILE A 12 41.65 16.58 -13.61
N THR A 13 40.69 17.42 -13.98
CA THR A 13 39.45 17.61 -13.21
C THR A 13 38.57 16.38 -13.40
N LEU A 14 38.56 15.50 -12.42
CA LEU A 14 37.57 14.43 -12.30
C LEU A 14 36.21 15.11 -12.07
N GLN A 15 35.47 15.37 -13.14
CA GLN A 15 34.04 15.65 -13.05
C GLN A 15 33.33 14.34 -12.69
N SER A 16 33.06 14.13 -11.41
CA SER A 16 32.07 13.15 -11.03
C SER A 16 30.74 13.54 -11.66
N PRO A 17 30.07 12.65 -12.39
CA PRO A 17 28.67 12.86 -12.71
C PRO A 17 27.94 12.88 -11.38
N ALA A 18 27.57 14.05 -10.90
CA ALA A 18 26.54 14.16 -9.88
C ALA A 18 25.26 13.66 -10.55
N ASP A 19 25.04 12.34 -10.47
CA ASP A 19 23.70 11.78 -10.64
C ASP A 19 22.83 12.52 -9.65
N THR A 20 22.17 13.54 -10.12
CA THR A 20 21.04 14.13 -9.40
C THR A 20 20.07 12.98 -9.21
N LEU A 21 20.07 12.38 -8.02
CA LEU A 21 19.02 11.48 -7.55
C LEU A 21 17.71 12.27 -7.61
N ARG A 22 17.11 12.27 -8.81
CA ARG A 22 15.77 12.80 -9.02
C ARG A 22 14.90 12.00 -8.07
N ALA A 23 14.41 12.66 -7.03
CA ALA A 23 13.49 12.02 -6.09
C ALA A 23 12.41 11.35 -6.93
N ALA A 24 12.32 10.03 -6.86
CA ALA A 24 11.35 9.28 -7.64
C ALA A 24 9.98 9.86 -7.34
N GLU A 25 9.22 10.21 -8.38
CA GLU A 25 7.85 10.68 -8.20
C GLU A 25 7.08 9.62 -7.42
N LYS A 26 6.37 10.05 -6.38
CA LYS A 26 5.59 9.14 -5.54
C LYS A 26 4.53 8.47 -6.42
N PRO A 27 4.49 7.13 -6.49
CA PRO A 27 3.52 6.44 -7.33
C PRO A 27 2.09 6.65 -6.78
N ASN A 28 1.11 6.68 -7.67
CA ASN A 28 -0.28 6.55 -7.26
C ASN A 28 -0.54 5.13 -6.74
N VAL A 29 -1.29 5.03 -5.64
CA VAL A 29 -1.64 3.75 -5.02
C VAL A 29 -3.15 3.57 -5.06
N ILE A 30 -3.61 2.50 -5.67
CA ILE A 30 -5.03 2.13 -5.75
C ILE A 30 -5.23 0.85 -4.96
N LEU A 31 -6.05 0.90 -3.91
CA LEU A 31 -6.46 -0.26 -3.14
C LEU A 31 -7.92 -0.60 -3.48
N ILE A 32 -8.13 -1.77 -4.08
CA ILE A 32 -9.47 -2.28 -4.40
C ILE A 32 -9.75 -3.45 -3.47
N VAL A 33 -10.82 -3.33 -2.67
CA VAL A 33 -11.24 -4.35 -1.71
C VAL A 33 -12.63 -4.82 -2.07
N CYS A 34 -12.76 -6.10 -2.38
CA CYS A 34 -14.06 -6.75 -2.60
C CYS A 34 -14.54 -7.38 -1.30
N ASP A 35 -15.79 -7.10 -0.92
CA ASP A 35 -16.44 -7.73 0.23
C ASP A 35 -16.92 -9.13 -0.18
N ASP A 36 -16.73 -10.10 0.68
CA ASP A 36 -17.15 -11.51 0.47
C ASP A 36 -16.63 -12.18 -0.83
N LEU A 37 -15.55 -11.65 -1.41
CA LEU A 37 -14.91 -12.29 -2.54
C LEU A 37 -14.18 -13.55 -2.08
N ASN A 38 -14.52 -14.68 -2.70
CA ASN A 38 -13.83 -15.94 -2.55
C ASN A 38 -12.88 -16.20 -3.75
N ASP A 39 -12.43 -17.41 -3.93
CA ASP A 39 -11.56 -17.83 -5.02
C ASP A 39 -12.29 -18.03 -6.39
N TYR A 40 -13.56 -17.63 -6.51
CA TYR A 40 -14.31 -17.68 -7.76
C TYR A 40 -13.86 -16.61 -8.77
N VAL A 41 -12.56 -16.56 -8.96
CA VAL A 41 -11.87 -15.68 -9.88
C VAL A 41 -11.08 -16.54 -10.86
N GLU A 42 -11.10 -16.18 -12.12
CA GLU A 42 -10.36 -16.87 -13.18
C GLU A 42 -8.86 -16.92 -12.82
N GLY A 43 -8.29 -18.12 -12.91
CA GLY A 43 -6.88 -18.37 -12.55
C GLY A 43 -6.63 -18.78 -11.11
N PHE A 44 -7.65 -18.71 -10.21
CA PHE A 44 -7.52 -19.18 -8.82
C PHE A 44 -8.10 -20.58 -8.58
N GLY A 45 -8.85 -21.11 -9.54
CA GLY A 45 -9.32 -22.50 -9.51
C GLY A 45 -10.57 -22.78 -8.67
N GLY A 46 -11.21 -21.75 -8.09
CA GLY A 46 -12.35 -21.92 -7.20
C GLY A 46 -13.65 -22.32 -7.88
N HIS A 47 -13.88 -21.90 -9.12
CA HIS A 47 -15.05 -22.30 -9.88
C HIS A 47 -14.76 -22.39 -11.38
N PRO A 48 -15.11 -23.52 -12.05
CA PRO A 48 -14.76 -23.75 -13.47
C PRO A 48 -15.46 -22.78 -14.45
N ASN A 49 -16.60 -22.22 -14.05
CA ASN A 49 -17.39 -21.29 -14.86
C ASN A 49 -17.13 -19.80 -14.49
N ALA A 50 -16.13 -19.51 -13.67
CA ALA A 50 -15.78 -18.13 -13.35
C ALA A 50 -15.21 -17.44 -14.61
N VAL A 51 -15.82 -16.33 -15.01
CA VAL A 51 -15.41 -15.52 -16.16
C VAL A 51 -15.08 -14.11 -15.68
N THR A 52 -13.81 -13.87 -15.40
CA THR A 52 -13.32 -12.60 -14.85
C THR A 52 -12.08 -12.11 -15.62
N PRO A 53 -12.20 -11.82 -16.93
CA PRO A 53 -11.06 -11.58 -17.81
C PRO A 53 -10.24 -10.34 -17.42
N ASN A 54 -10.86 -9.34 -16.81
CA ASN A 54 -10.15 -8.15 -16.35
C ASN A 54 -9.28 -8.45 -15.12
N MET A 55 -9.75 -9.29 -14.20
CA MET A 55 -8.96 -9.73 -13.05
C MET A 55 -7.82 -10.66 -13.50
N ALA A 56 -8.09 -11.57 -14.43
CA ALA A 56 -7.07 -12.42 -15.03
C ALA A 56 -5.96 -11.58 -15.71
N ARG A 57 -6.34 -10.54 -16.47
CA ARG A 57 -5.37 -9.64 -17.10
C ARG A 57 -4.54 -8.88 -16.06
N LEU A 58 -5.15 -8.40 -14.99
CA LEU A 58 -4.43 -7.73 -13.89
C LEU A 58 -3.47 -8.70 -13.20
N ALA A 59 -3.91 -9.91 -12.91
CA ALA A 59 -3.07 -10.96 -12.30
C ALA A 59 -1.86 -11.31 -13.18
N ALA A 60 -2.05 -11.38 -14.49
CA ALA A 60 -0.96 -11.64 -15.45
C ALA A 60 0.08 -10.52 -15.53
N SER A 61 -0.27 -9.29 -15.16
CA SER A 61 0.63 -8.12 -15.15
C SER A 61 1.33 -7.87 -13.82
N GLY A 62 1.01 -8.64 -12.79
CA GLY A 62 1.49 -8.42 -11.43
C GLY A 62 1.83 -9.71 -10.69
N VAL A 63 1.65 -9.69 -9.39
CA VAL A 63 1.86 -10.84 -8.50
C VAL A 63 0.55 -11.29 -7.91
N SER A 64 0.23 -12.57 -8.04
CA SER A 64 -0.96 -13.19 -7.44
C SER A 64 -0.56 -13.98 -6.19
N PHE A 65 -1.20 -13.67 -5.07
CA PHE A 65 -0.99 -14.34 -3.78
C PHE A 65 -2.08 -15.39 -3.57
N THR A 66 -1.78 -16.65 -3.82
CA THR A 66 -2.75 -17.76 -3.74
C THR A 66 -3.02 -18.23 -2.31
N GLN A 67 -2.23 -17.82 -1.34
CA GLN A 67 -2.34 -18.17 0.07
C GLN A 67 -2.54 -16.91 0.96
N ALA A 68 -3.25 -15.91 0.45
CA ALA A 68 -3.60 -14.74 1.23
C ALA A 68 -4.82 -15.05 2.12
N HIS A 69 -4.72 -14.70 3.40
CA HIS A 69 -5.77 -14.97 4.39
C HIS A 69 -6.16 -13.68 5.11
N CYS A 70 -7.46 -13.52 5.39
CA CYS A 70 -7.90 -12.45 6.26
C CYS A 70 -7.62 -12.79 7.75
N ASN A 71 -7.42 -11.77 8.57
CA ASN A 71 -7.13 -11.94 9.98
C ASN A 71 -8.33 -12.44 10.80
N ILE A 72 -9.54 -12.23 10.31
CA ILE A 72 -10.81 -12.63 10.91
C ILE A 72 -11.90 -12.64 9.83
N PRO A 73 -12.76 -13.67 9.78
CA PRO A 73 -13.77 -13.80 8.73
C PRO A 73 -15.05 -12.99 9.02
N ILE A 74 -14.91 -11.77 9.49
CA ILE A 74 -16.01 -10.83 9.77
C ILE A 74 -15.59 -9.46 9.24
N CYS A 75 -16.42 -8.85 8.40
CA CYS A 75 -16.11 -7.63 7.66
C CYS A 75 -15.70 -6.43 8.52
N GLY A 76 -16.38 -6.17 9.63
CA GLY A 76 -16.04 -5.05 10.53
C GLY A 76 -14.62 -5.12 11.09
N PRO A 77 -14.30 -6.13 11.88
CA PRO A 77 -12.96 -6.28 12.46
C PRO A 77 -11.87 -6.56 11.42
N SER A 78 -12.19 -7.25 10.31
CA SER A 78 -11.23 -7.46 9.23
C SER A 78 -10.81 -6.13 8.59
N ARG A 79 -11.76 -5.22 8.34
CA ARG A 79 -11.49 -3.88 7.83
C ARG A 79 -10.73 -3.02 8.83
N ALA A 80 -11.10 -3.08 10.10
CA ALA A 80 -10.36 -2.39 11.16
C ALA A 80 -8.89 -2.84 11.17
N SER A 81 -8.64 -4.15 11.12
CA SER A 81 -7.30 -4.71 11.05
C SER A 81 -6.55 -4.29 9.77
N LEU A 82 -7.21 -4.36 8.60
CA LEU A 82 -6.63 -3.97 7.31
C LEU A 82 -6.16 -2.51 7.32
N PHE A 83 -7.02 -1.60 7.80
CA PHE A 83 -6.74 -0.16 7.72
C PHE A 83 -5.85 0.37 8.85
N THR A 84 -5.72 -0.35 9.97
CA THR A 84 -4.88 0.06 11.10
C THR A 84 -3.59 -0.75 11.23
N GLY A 85 -3.52 -1.92 10.58
CA GLY A 85 -2.42 -2.87 10.75
C GLY A 85 -2.43 -3.61 12.10
N ILE A 86 -3.49 -3.46 12.91
CA ILE A 86 -3.59 -4.06 14.25
C ILE A 86 -4.48 -5.30 14.19
N TYR A 87 -3.93 -6.44 14.60
CA TYR A 87 -4.66 -7.69 14.63
C TYR A 87 -5.84 -7.65 15.61
N PRO A 88 -6.95 -8.38 15.33
CA PRO A 88 -8.11 -8.42 16.20
C PRO A 88 -7.82 -8.87 17.63
N HIS A 89 -6.89 -9.81 17.83
CA HIS A 89 -6.49 -10.26 19.18
C HIS A 89 -5.71 -9.20 19.97
N ASN A 90 -5.08 -8.24 19.31
CA ASN A 90 -4.39 -7.12 19.97
C ASN A 90 -5.36 -5.96 20.27
N SER A 91 -6.39 -5.79 19.45
CA SER A 91 -7.35 -4.70 19.61
C SER A 91 -8.58 -5.07 20.42
N GLY A 92 -8.89 -6.37 20.53
CA GLY A 92 -10.15 -6.86 21.08
C GLY A 92 -11.35 -6.71 20.14
N CYS A 93 -11.16 -6.26 18.91
CA CYS A 93 -12.23 -6.02 17.94
C CYS A 93 -12.57 -7.32 17.22
N TYR A 94 -13.60 -8.03 17.69
CA TYR A 94 -14.04 -9.30 17.12
C TYR A 94 -15.45 -9.27 16.50
N GLY A 95 -16.16 -8.15 16.61
CA GLY A 95 -17.56 -8.04 16.19
C GLY A 95 -17.87 -6.72 15.49
N PHE A 96 -19.15 -6.39 15.43
CA PHE A 96 -19.64 -5.21 14.72
C PHE A 96 -19.69 -3.93 15.55
N THR A 97 -19.10 -3.93 16.75
CA THR A 97 -18.93 -2.71 17.52
C THR A 97 -18.06 -1.73 16.72
N LYS A 98 -18.39 -0.46 16.78
CA LYS A 98 -17.68 0.58 16.05
C LYS A 98 -16.18 0.55 16.39
N TRP A 99 -15.32 0.46 15.39
CA TRP A 99 -13.89 0.21 15.54
C TRP A 99 -13.18 1.25 16.42
N ASP A 100 -13.56 2.53 16.33
CA ASP A 100 -12.98 3.62 17.11
C ASP A 100 -13.44 3.69 18.58
N THR A 101 -14.27 2.75 19.04
CA THR A 101 -14.56 2.56 20.45
C THR A 101 -13.53 1.71 21.17
N TYR A 102 -12.69 0.99 20.41
CA TYR A 102 -11.56 0.25 20.97
C TYR A 102 -10.36 1.19 21.11
N GLU A 103 -9.89 1.36 22.35
CA GLU A 103 -8.84 2.34 22.68
C GLU A 103 -7.58 2.17 21.81
N VAL A 104 -7.15 0.94 21.57
CA VAL A 104 -5.98 0.63 20.74
C VAL A 104 -6.20 1.08 19.29
N LEU A 105 -7.38 0.84 18.73
CA LEU A 105 -7.70 1.24 17.35
C LEU A 105 -7.90 2.75 17.23
N LYS A 106 -8.60 3.37 18.17
CA LYS A 106 -8.83 4.81 18.22
C LYS A 106 -7.53 5.61 18.22
N ASN A 107 -6.52 5.13 18.94
CA ASN A 107 -5.21 5.78 19.06
C ASN A 107 -4.24 5.34 17.96
N SER A 108 -4.64 4.45 17.06
CA SER A 108 -3.82 4.01 15.94
C SER A 108 -3.92 4.98 14.76
N ARG A 109 -2.89 4.95 13.92
CA ARG A 109 -2.91 5.66 12.65
C ARG A 109 -3.40 4.75 11.56
N THR A 110 -4.45 5.15 10.85
CA THR A 110 -4.92 4.41 9.67
C THR A 110 -3.95 4.56 8.49
N ILE A 111 -3.97 3.61 7.56
CA ILE A 111 -3.16 3.69 6.33
C ILE A 111 -3.48 4.97 5.54
N MET A 112 -4.74 5.41 5.51
CA MET A 112 -5.15 6.65 4.86
C MET A 112 -4.50 7.87 5.52
N ALA A 113 -4.55 7.93 6.86
CA ALA A 113 -3.91 9.00 7.61
C ALA A 113 -2.38 8.99 7.44
N HIS A 114 -1.79 7.79 7.34
CA HIS A 114 -0.36 7.64 7.08
C HIS A 114 0.03 8.19 5.70
N PHE A 115 -0.69 7.81 4.64
CA PHE A 115 -0.43 8.33 3.29
C PHE A 115 -0.59 9.85 3.22
N ARG A 116 -1.64 10.39 3.86
CA ARG A 116 -1.86 11.84 3.92
C ARG A 116 -0.71 12.56 4.62
N ALA A 117 -0.25 12.06 5.75
CA ALA A 117 0.88 12.63 6.48
C ALA A 117 2.18 12.62 5.65
N ASN A 118 2.26 11.76 4.63
CA ASN A 118 3.37 11.68 3.70
C ASN A 118 3.12 12.40 2.36
N GLY A 119 2.15 13.31 2.31
CA GLY A 119 1.90 14.19 1.17
C GLY A 119 1.09 13.57 0.03
N TYR A 120 0.36 12.48 0.27
CA TYR A 120 -0.61 11.95 -0.67
C TYR A 120 -1.99 12.58 -0.45
N GLN A 121 -2.72 12.79 -1.53
CA GLN A 121 -4.15 12.98 -1.46
C GLN A 121 -4.83 11.62 -1.31
N THR A 122 -5.62 11.44 -0.26
CA THR A 122 -6.32 10.17 0.00
C THR A 122 -7.79 10.31 -0.35
N LEU A 123 -8.27 9.46 -1.21
CA LEU A 123 -9.66 9.39 -1.65
C LEU A 123 -10.20 7.99 -1.38
N GLY A 124 -11.50 7.89 -1.14
CA GLY A 124 -12.13 6.59 -0.93
C GLY A 124 -13.61 6.62 -1.22
N THR A 125 -14.15 5.48 -1.62
CA THR A 125 -15.57 5.29 -1.93
C THR A 125 -16.03 3.88 -1.57
N GLY A 126 -17.32 3.67 -1.48
CA GLY A 126 -17.92 2.39 -1.14
C GLY A 126 -17.79 2.03 0.35
N LYS A 127 -17.73 0.73 0.63
CA LYS A 127 -17.64 0.21 2.00
C LYS A 127 -16.18 0.19 2.46
N LEU A 128 -15.74 1.26 3.08
CA LEU A 128 -14.37 1.39 3.59
C LEU A 128 -14.26 0.81 5.01
N MET A 129 -14.77 1.50 6.00
CA MET A 129 -14.97 0.95 7.33
C MET A 129 -16.41 0.45 7.45
N HIS A 130 -16.68 -0.52 8.31
CA HIS A 130 -18.02 -1.08 8.46
C HIS A 130 -19.05 -0.04 8.94
N HIS A 131 -18.60 0.90 9.75
CA HIS A 131 -19.38 2.07 10.17
C HIS A 131 -18.86 3.31 9.45
N MET A 132 -19.75 4.13 8.92
CA MET A 132 -19.35 5.38 8.26
C MET A 132 -18.66 6.32 9.24
N VAL A 133 -17.43 6.69 8.98
CA VAL A 133 -16.67 7.65 9.77
C VAL A 133 -16.31 8.81 8.85
N ARG A 134 -17.15 9.84 8.89
CA ARG A 134 -16.93 11.06 8.09
C ARG A 134 -15.70 11.88 8.53
N GLN A 135 -15.17 11.62 9.71
CA GLN A 135 -14.08 12.43 10.30
C GLN A 135 -12.68 11.94 9.95
N GLU A 136 -12.52 10.71 9.51
CA GLU A 136 -11.20 10.09 9.24
C GLU A 136 -10.61 10.48 7.90
N TRP A 137 -11.41 11.10 7.07
CA TRP A 137 -11.00 11.59 5.76
C TRP A 137 -10.55 13.07 5.77
N LYS A 138 -10.58 13.72 6.92
CA LYS A 138 -10.14 15.12 7.08
C LYS A 138 -8.66 15.22 7.41
#